data_a87f609913beb957c06de536144dd86f
#
_entry.id   a87f609913beb957c06de536144dd86f
#
_cell.length_a   1.000
_cell.length_b   1.000
_cell.length_c   1.000
_cell.angle_alpha   90.00
_cell.angle_beta   90.00
_cell.angle_gamma   90.00
#
_symmetry.space_group_name_H-M   'P 1'
#
loop_
_entity.id
_entity.type
_entity.pdbx_description
1 polymer ?
#
loop_
_entity_poly.entity_id
_entity_poly.type
_entity_poly.pdbx_seq_one_letter_code
_entity_poly.pdbx_strand_id
1 'polypeptide(L)'
;DENKVFVAALGHPYGPNEERGVYRSINGGKNWEKILFIDENTGAVQVTIDPNNSNIIFADLWAGRQGPWENGAWNGKESGLFKSTDGGNTWKKMTKGLPTTEQGLGRIGFCIAPTDSKRMYATVDAGREGGIFRSDDAGESWTRIQTDNRYWGRASDFAEVKVDPKNADIVYSA
;
A
#
# COMPACT_ATOMS: atom_id res chain seq x y z
N ASP A 1 11.90 -2.38 -17.87
CA ASP A 1 12.89 -1.30 -18.10
C ASP A 1 13.69 -1.12 -16.80
N GLU A 2 14.96 -1.52 -16.81
CA GLU A 2 15.88 -1.46 -15.66
C GLU A 2 16.22 -0.03 -15.22
N ASN A 3 15.98 0.95 -16.07
CA ASN A 3 16.19 2.35 -15.73
C ASN A 3 15.02 2.97 -14.95
N LYS A 4 13.85 2.34 -14.98
CA LYS A 4 12.66 2.83 -14.28
C LYS A 4 12.49 2.12 -12.95
N VAL A 5 12.80 2.82 -11.87
CA VAL A 5 12.80 2.28 -10.50
C VAL A 5 11.86 3.11 -9.62
N PHE A 6 11.12 2.44 -8.75
CA PHE A 6 10.26 3.09 -7.75
C PHE A 6 10.70 2.72 -6.34
N VAL A 7 10.61 3.68 -5.43
CA VAL A 7 10.91 3.49 -4.01
C VAL A 7 9.78 4.03 -3.16
N ALA A 8 9.30 3.20 -2.24
CA ALA A 8 8.42 3.62 -1.16
C ALA A 8 9.28 4.10 0.01
N ALA A 9 9.11 5.34 0.42
CA ALA A 9 9.84 5.94 1.53
C ALA A 9 8.89 6.26 2.69
N LEU A 10 9.01 5.50 3.78
CA LEU A 10 8.32 5.80 5.03
C LEU A 10 8.91 7.04 5.70
N GLY A 11 10.16 7.37 5.40
CA GLY A 11 10.93 8.36 6.11
C GLY A 11 11.35 7.86 7.50
N HIS A 12 11.85 8.74 8.35
CA HIS A 12 12.12 8.34 9.73
C HIS A 12 10.80 8.23 10.53
N PRO A 13 10.68 7.24 11.46
CA PRO A 13 9.40 6.94 12.09
C PRO A 13 9.03 7.86 13.26
N TYR A 14 9.93 8.72 13.73
CA TYR A 14 9.80 9.42 15.01
C TYR A 14 9.21 10.85 14.95
N GLY A 15 8.87 11.33 13.76
CA GLY A 15 8.29 12.65 13.57
C GLY A 15 7.92 12.94 12.13
N PRO A 16 7.37 14.14 11.87
CA PRO A 16 7.13 14.59 10.51
C PRO A 16 8.45 14.74 9.76
N ASN A 17 8.44 14.41 8.46
CA ASN A 17 9.60 14.68 7.60
C ASN A 17 9.19 14.71 6.10
N GLU A 18 9.92 15.54 5.37
CA GLU A 18 9.68 15.76 3.94
C GLU A 18 10.15 14.60 3.04
N GLU A 19 10.90 13.64 3.57
CA GLU A 19 11.45 12.51 2.80
C GLU A 19 10.42 11.41 2.54
N ARG A 20 9.24 11.50 3.15
CA ARG A 20 8.14 10.56 2.98
C ARG A 20 7.57 10.60 1.57
N GLY A 21 7.03 9.46 1.10
CA GLY A 21 6.32 9.37 -0.17
C GLY A 21 6.85 8.33 -1.13
N VAL A 22 6.46 8.41 -2.39
CA VAL A 22 6.94 7.55 -3.45
C VAL A 22 7.89 8.32 -4.36
N TYR A 23 9.02 7.71 -4.65
CA TYR A 23 10.04 8.24 -5.55
C TYR A 23 10.16 7.38 -6.79
N ARG A 24 10.47 8.03 -7.90
CA ARG A 24 10.75 7.41 -9.20
C ARG A 24 12.11 7.84 -9.71
N SER A 25 12.87 6.89 -10.24
CA SER A 25 14.00 7.14 -11.11
C SER A 25 13.67 6.66 -12.52
N ILE A 26 14.18 7.35 -13.53
CA ILE A 26 14.10 6.95 -14.94
C ILE A 26 15.49 6.71 -15.56
N ASN A 27 16.52 6.68 -14.73
CA ASN A 27 17.91 6.54 -15.17
C ASN A 27 18.73 5.59 -14.27
N GLY A 28 18.10 4.49 -13.80
CA GLY A 28 18.75 3.47 -13.00
C GLY A 28 19.17 3.93 -11.61
N GLY A 29 18.42 4.85 -11.00
CA GLY A 29 18.67 5.31 -9.64
C GLY A 29 19.67 6.48 -9.52
N LYS A 30 20.14 7.05 -10.63
CA LYS A 30 21.09 8.18 -10.59
C LYS A 30 20.42 9.46 -10.09
N ASN A 31 19.17 9.68 -10.46
CA ASN A 31 18.35 10.81 -10.00
C ASN A 31 16.96 10.31 -9.59
N TRP A 32 16.36 11.01 -8.63
CA TRP A 32 15.06 10.66 -8.07
C TRP A 32 14.11 11.85 -8.11
N GLU A 33 12.88 11.59 -8.48
CA GLU A 33 11.75 12.51 -8.44
C GLU A 33 10.72 12.00 -7.42
N LYS A 34 10.26 12.87 -6.54
CA LYS A 34 9.15 12.55 -5.63
C LYS A 34 7.83 12.68 -6.39
N ILE A 35 7.17 11.57 -6.66
CA ILE A 35 5.97 11.49 -7.52
C ILE A 35 4.65 11.33 -6.77
N LEU A 36 4.71 10.98 -5.49
CA LEU A 36 3.55 10.96 -4.60
C LEU A 36 3.98 11.41 -3.21
N PHE A 37 3.46 12.52 -2.78
CA PHE A 37 3.65 13.08 -1.44
C PHE A 37 2.31 13.66 -0.98
N ILE A 38 1.87 13.31 0.21
CA ILE A 38 0.62 13.81 0.79
C ILE A 38 0.93 14.87 1.85
N ASP A 39 1.68 14.47 2.87
CA ASP A 39 2.14 15.35 3.94
C ASP A 39 3.36 14.74 4.66
N GLU A 40 3.93 15.48 5.58
CA GLU A 40 5.10 15.07 6.36
C GLU A 40 4.81 13.93 7.37
N ASN A 41 3.55 13.59 7.60
CA ASN A 41 3.14 12.54 8.54
C ASN A 41 2.79 11.22 7.86
N THR A 42 2.62 11.20 6.52
CA THR A 42 2.15 10.04 5.76
C THR A 42 3.23 9.57 4.80
N GLY A 43 3.81 8.43 5.09
CA GLY A 43 4.88 7.84 4.27
C GLY A 43 4.42 6.66 3.45
N ALA A 44 5.13 6.34 2.36
CA ALA A 44 4.87 5.14 1.59
C ALA A 44 5.58 3.94 2.22
N VAL A 45 4.85 2.83 2.39
CA VAL A 45 5.40 1.58 2.93
C VAL A 45 5.54 0.49 1.88
N GLN A 46 4.76 0.58 0.80
CA GLN A 46 4.85 -0.35 -0.30
C GLN A 46 4.59 0.37 -1.62
N VAL A 47 5.35 0.02 -2.66
CA VAL A 47 5.07 0.37 -4.05
C VAL A 47 5.20 -0.88 -4.92
N THR A 48 4.25 -1.10 -5.81
CA THR A 48 4.21 -2.30 -6.67
C THR A 48 3.77 -1.91 -8.06
N ILE A 49 4.53 -2.35 -9.06
CA ILE A 49 4.18 -2.21 -10.47
C ILE A 49 3.33 -3.42 -10.87
N ASP A 50 2.28 -3.19 -11.64
CA ASP A 50 1.51 -4.27 -12.25
C ASP A 50 2.44 -5.13 -13.14
N PRO A 51 2.53 -6.45 -12.92
CA PRO A 51 3.43 -7.31 -13.67
C PRO A 51 3.14 -7.37 -15.17
N ASN A 52 1.92 -7.02 -15.59
CA ASN A 52 1.49 -7.07 -16.98
C ASN A 52 1.37 -5.69 -17.65
N ASN A 53 1.44 -4.59 -16.85
CA ASN A 53 1.38 -3.24 -17.37
C ASN A 53 2.20 -2.25 -16.52
N SER A 54 3.39 -1.91 -16.96
CA SER A 54 4.31 -1.03 -16.24
C SER A 54 3.83 0.43 -16.04
N ASN A 55 2.73 0.83 -16.66
CA ASN A 55 2.10 2.12 -16.40
C ASN A 55 1.14 2.10 -15.20
N ILE A 56 0.71 0.91 -14.77
CA ILE A 56 -0.15 0.75 -13.60
C ILE A 56 0.74 0.50 -12.38
N ILE A 57 0.61 1.36 -11.39
CA ILE A 57 1.41 1.33 -10.17
C ILE A 57 0.47 1.52 -8.98
N PHE A 58 0.69 0.75 -7.94
CA PHE A 58 0.00 0.90 -6.66
C PHE A 58 0.99 1.27 -5.58
N ALA A 59 0.56 2.10 -4.63
CA ALA A 59 1.32 2.45 -3.44
C ALA A 59 0.41 2.46 -2.21
N ASP A 60 0.88 1.86 -1.11
CA ASP A 60 0.29 2.06 0.20
C ASP A 60 0.98 3.21 0.91
N LEU A 61 0.19 4.19 1.34
CA LEU A 61 0.63 5.28 2.18
C LEU A 61 0.04 5.13 3.58
N TRP A 62 0.90 5.29 4.58
CA TRP A 62 0.56 5.07 5.98
C TRP A 62 1.00 6.24 6.85
N ALA A 63 0.07 6.77 7.62
CA ALA A 63 0.34 7.78 8.64
C ALA A 63 0.87 7.12 9.93
N GLY A 64 1.92 6.30 9.77
CA GLY A 64 2.57 5.59 10.86
C GLY A 64 3.63 6.42 11.55
N ARG A 65 3.62 6.38 12.89
CA ARG A 65 4.64 7.02 13.71
C ARG A 65 4.98 6.12 14.89
N GLN A 66 6.25 5.80 15.04
CA GLN A 66 6.79 5.31 16.31
C GLN A 66 7.21 6.53 17.11
N GLY A 67 6.70 6.64 18.31
CA GLY A 67 7.18 7.64 19.23
C GLY A 67 7.77 6.97 20.45
N PRO A 68 8.70 7.62 21.14
CA PRO A 68 8.92 7.27 22.51
C PRO A 68 7.60 7.59 23.26
N TRP A 69 7.11 6.60 23.99
CA TRP A 69 5.93 6.70 24.86
C TRP A 69 4.60 6.89 24.11
N GLU A 70 3.89 7.99 24.35
CA GLU A 70 2.54 8.26 23.88
C GLU A 70 2.44 8.86 22.46
N ASN A 71 3.54 9.09 21.79
CA ASN A 71 3.55 9.75 20.47
C ASN A 71 3.40 8.77 19.29
N GLY A 72 3.12 7.50 19.56
CA GLY A 72 2.86 6.51 18.52
C GLY A 72 1.54 6.78 17.78
N ALA A 73 1.53 6.61 16.47
CA ALA A 73 0.33 6.63 15.65
C ALA A 73 0.38 5.48 14.64
N TRP A 74 -0.71 4.76 14.51
CA TRP A 74 -0.80 3.56 13.65
C TRP A 74 -1.84 3.70 12.55
N ASN A 75 -2.54 4.81 12.54
CA ASN A 75 -3.51 5.20 11.51
C ASN A 75 -3.52 6.73 11.38
N GLY A 76 -4.15 7.21 10.33
CA GLY A 76 -4.31 8.64 10.12
C GLY A 76 -5.10 8.94 8.87
N LYS A 77 -5.60 10.16 8.78
CA LYS A 77 -6.54 10.62 7.76
C LYS A 77 -6.09 10.33 6.33
N GLU A 78 -4.80 10.38 6.08
CA GLU A 78 -4.26 10.25 4.72
C GLU A 78 -3.76 8.83 4.40
N SER A 79 -3.83 7.89 5.36
CA SER A 79 -3.52 6.48 5.09
C SER A 79 -4.42 5.90 4.00
N GLY A 80 -3.87 5.02 3.17
CA GLY A 80 -4.65 4.31 2.16
C GLY A 80 -3.86 3.84 0.96
N LEU A 81 -4.56 3.09 0.11
CA LEU A 81 -4.03 2.58 -1.15
C LEU A 81 -4.26 3.59 -2.27
N PHE A 82 -3.21 3.84 -3.04
CA PHE A 82 -3.22 4.75 -4.18
C PHE A 82 -2.86 3.99 -5.46
N LYS A 83 -3.47 4.39 -6.58
CA LYS A 83 -3.24 3.82 -7.91
C LYS A 83 -2.88 4.91 -8.90
N SER A 84 -1.86 4.65 -9.69
CA SER A 84 -1.52 5.40 -10.90
C SER A 84 -1.78 4.52 -12.13
N THR A 85 -2.21 5.12 -13.23
CA THR A 85 -2.38 4.46 -14.53
C THR A 85 -1.50 5.07 -15.64
N ASP A 86 -0.64 6.01 -15.26
CA ASP A 86 0.18 6.81 -16.17
C ASP A 86 1.68 6.80 -15.79
N GLY A 87 2.12 5.71 -15.15
CA GLY A 87 3.51 5.54 -14.77
C GLY A 87 3.96 6.38 -13.58
N GLY A 88 3.02 6.78 -12.73
CA GLY A 88 3.27 7.53 -11.50
C GLY A 88 3.15 9.05 -11.67
N ASN A 89 2.62 9.56 -12.80
CA ASN A 89 2.47 11.00 -12.98
C ASN A 89 1.24 11.55 -12.24
N THR A 90 0.16 10.77 -12.19
CA THR A 90 -1.04 11.10 -11.40
C THR A 90 -1.46 9.92 -10.53
N TRP A 91 -2.12 10.21 -9.40
CA TRP A 91 -2.52 9.21 -8.43
C TRP A 91 -3.95 9.42 -7.96
N LYS A 92 -4.67 8.31 -7.78
CA LYS A 92 -6.03 8.26 -7.26
C LYS A 92 -6.06 7.39 -6.00
N LYS A 93 -6.64 7.89 -4.91
CA LYS A 93 -6.88 7.09 -3.70
C LYS A 93 -8.01 6.10 -3.95
N MET A 94 -7.78 4.83 -3.63
CA MET A 94 -8.75 3.75 -3.76
C MET A 94 -9.53 3.62 -2.46
N THR A 95 -10.86 3.78 -2.51
CA THR A 95 -11.70 3.82 -1.30
C THR A 95 -12.87 2.84 -1.33
N LYS A 96 -13.30 2.41 -2.52
CA LYS A 96 -14.53 1.63 -2.66
C LYS A 96 -14.37 0.24 -2.07
N GLY A 97 -15.10 -0.03 -0.99
CA GLY A 97 -15.09 -1.32 -0.27
C GLY A 97 -13.92 -1.51 0.69
N LEU A 98 -12.99 -0.54 0.78
CA LEU A 98 -11.98 -0.49 1.86
C LEU A 98 -12.53 0.27 3.07
N PRO A 99 -12.03 -0.02 4.28
CA PRO A 99 -12.32 0.77 5.46
C PRO A 99 -11.96 2.25 5.27
N THR A 100 -12.67 3.12 5.97
CA THR A 100 -12.38 4.56 5.99
C THR A 100 -11.39 4.92 7.10
N THR A 101 -10.89 6.13 7.07
CA THR A 101 -10.01 6.64 8.13
C THR A 101 -10.73 6.80 9.46
N GLU A 102 -12.04 7.09 9.45
CA GLU A 102 -12.90 7.12 10.65
C GLU A 102 -13.07 5.72 11.26
N GLN A 103 -12.95 4.68 10.45
CA GLN A 103 -12.95 3.28 10.89
C GLN A 103 -11.54 2.81 11.35
N GLY A 104 -10.56 3.71 11.38
CA GLY A 104 -9.22 3.45 11.86
C GLY A 104 -8.28 2.85 10.82
N LEU A 105 -8.50 3.15 9.53
CA LEU A 105 -7.64 2.66 8.46
C LEU A 105 -6.16 3.02 8.73
N GLY A 106 -5.36 1.99 8.89
CA GLY A 106 -3.91 2.04 9.07
C GLY A 106 -3.16 1.56 7.82
N ARG A 107 -2.22 0.65 8.03
CA ARG A 107 -1.38 0.08 6.98
C ARG A 107 -2.15 -0.92 6.11
N ILE A 108 -1.84 -0.93 4.82
CA ILE A 108 -2.32 -1.89 3.84
C ILE A 108 -1.12 -2.63 3.22
N GLY A 109 -1.04 -3.94 3.42
CA GLY A 109 -0.16 -4.78 2.61
C GLY A 109 -0.95 -5.35 1.43
N PHE A 110 -0.40 -5.39 0.22
CA PHE A 110 -1.16 -5.87 -0.93
C PHE A 110 -0.31 -6.64 -1.94
N CYS A 111 -0.96 -7.41 -2.80
CA CYS A 111 -0.33 -8.08 -3.93
C CYS A 111 -1.25 -8.12 -5.15
N ILE A 112 -0.63 -8.22 -6.33
CA ILE A 112 -1.29 -8.33 -7.63
C ILE A 112 -1.00 -9.73 -8.16
N ALA A 113 -2.03 -10.46 -8.62
CA ALA A 113 -1.83 -11.77 -9.19
C ALA A 113 -1.14 -11.67 -10.58
N PRO A 114 0.03 -12.30 -10.78
CA PRO A 114 0.74 -12.21 -12.06
C PRO A 114 -0.01 -12.82 -13.23
N THR A 115 -0.89 -13.81 -12.95
CA THR A 115 -1.72 -14.47 -13.95
C THR A 115 -2.97 -13.70 -14.35
N ASP A 116 -3.39 -12.74 -13.49
CA ASP A 116 -4.56 -11.90 -13.75
C ASP A 116 -4.45 -10.61 -12.91
N SER A 117 -3.99 -9.52 -13.49
CA SER A 117 -3.83 -8.23 -12.80
C SER A 117 -5.14 -7.62 -12.28
N LYS A 118 -6.30 -8.12 -12.68
CA LYS A 118 -7.57 -7.73 -12.07
C LYS A 118 -7.74 -8.30 -10.68
N ARG A 119 -7.13 -9.47 -10.42
CA ARG A 119 -7.15 -10.11 -9.11
C ARG A 119 -6.06 -9.56 -8.21
N MET A 120 -6.49 -8.95 -7.11
CA MET A 120 -5.62 -8.41 -6.08
C MET A 120 -6.09 -8.83 -4.70
N TYR A 121 -5.15 -8.92 -3.77
CA TYR A 121 -5.44 -9.15 -2.35
C TYR A 121 -4.75 -8.11 -1.49
N ALA A 122 -5.37 -7.79 -0.36
CA ALA A 122 -4.82 -6.87 0.62
C ALA A 122 -5.08 -7.34 2.04
N THR A 123 -4.08 -7.21 2.90
CA THR A 123 -4.25 -7.18 4.36
C THR A 123 -4.45 -5.74 4.78
N VAL A 124 -5.52 -5.46 5.51
CA VAL A 124 -5.90 -4.10 5.89
C VAL A 124 -6.01 -4.01 7.40
N ASP A 125 -5.20 -3.15 8.02
CA ASP A 125 -5.35 -2.77 9.41
C ASP A 125 -6.40 -1.68 9.55
N ALA A 126 -7.50 -2.00 10.22
CA ALA A 126 -8.58 -1.06 10.52
C ALA A 126 -9.40 -1.53 11.73
N GLY A 127 -8.72 -2.02 12.76
CA GLY A 127 -9.39 -2.52 13.95
C GLY A 127 -10.45 -3.58 13.63
N ARG A 128 -11.70 -3.36 14.01
CA ARG A 128 -12.81 -4.31 13.73
C ARG A 128 -13.18 -4.41 12.26
N GLU A 129 -12.86 -3.41 11.47
CA GLU A 129 -13.12 -3.37 10.02
C GLU A 129 -11.94 -3.89 9.22
N GLY A 130 -10.84 -4.24 9.86
CA GLY A 130 -9.66 -4.86 9.25
C GLY A 130 -9.92 -6.28 8.76
N GLY A 131 -8.99 -6.82 7.99
CA GLY A 131 -9.10 -8.16 7.43
C GLY A 131 -8.28 -8.38 6.18
N ILE A 132 -8.59 -9.50 5.49
CA ILE A 132 -8.11 -9.74 4.14
C ILE A 132 -9.21 -9.33 3.15
N PHE A 133 -8.83 -8.53 2.18
CA PHE A 133 -9.69 -8.01 1.12
C PHE A 133 -9.26 -8.56 -0.22
N ARG A 134 -10.22 -8.72 -1.13
CA ARG A 134 -10.01 -9.11 -2.52
C ARG A 134 -10.63 -8.09 -3.47
N SER A 135 -9.90 -7.80 -4.53
CA SER A 135 -10.40 -7.09 -5.70
C SER A 135 -10.38 -8.03 -6.92
N ASP A 136 -11.37 -7.90 -7.78
CA ASP A 136 -11.49 -8.58 -9.07
C ASP A 136 -11.55 -7.60 -10.24
N ASP A 137 -11.25 -6.32 -9.98
CA ASP A 137 -11.35 -5.22 -10.95
C ASP A 137 -10.11 -4.30 -10.92
N ALA A 138 -8.92 -4.87 -10.65
CA ALA A 138 -7.65 -4.15 -10.59
C ALA A 138 -7.66 -3.03 -9.55
N GLY A 139 -8.21 -3.30 -8.36
CA GLY A 139 -8.19 -2.41 -7.21
C GLY A 139 -9.27 -1.32 -7.23
N GLU A 140 -10.18 -1.29 -8.23
CA GLU A 140 -11.24 -0.27 -8.28
C GLU A 140 -12.30 -0.50 -7.19
N SER A 141 -12.53 -1.75 -6.78
CA SER A 141 -13.38 -2.09 -5.64
C SER A 141 -12.85 -3.30 -4.88
N TRP A 142 -13.19 -3.37 -3.58
CA TRP A 142 -12.69 -4.38 -2.66
C TRP A 142 -13.82 -5.02 -1.86
N THR A 143 -13.68 -6.32 -1.61
CA THR A 143 -14.58 -7.10 -0.77
C THR A 143 -13.78 -7.76 0.35
N ARG A 144 -14.20 -7.58 1.60
CA ARG A 144 -13.59 -8.26 2.74
C ARG A 144 -13.96 -9.76 2.69
N ILE A 145 -12.96 -10.63 2.60
CA ILE A 145 -13.13 -12.08 2.47
C ILE A 145 -12.73 -12.84 3.73
N GLN A 146 -11.99 -12.21 4.65
CA GLN A 146 -11.55 -12.83 5.91
C GLN A 146 -11.42 -11.79 7.01
N THR A 147 -11.88 -12.14 8.23
CA THR A 147 -11.89 -11.24 9.40
C THR A 147 -11.02 -11.74 10.56
N ASP A 148 -10.45 -12.95 10.47
CA ASP A 148 -9.60 -13.51 11.52
C ASP A 148 -8.31 -12.70 11.65
N ASN A 149 -8.10 -12.08 12.80
CA ASN A 149 -6.98 -11.19 13.07
C ASN A 149 -5.61 -11.88 13.11
N ARG A 150 -5.57 -13.22 13.14
CA ARG A 150 -4.31 -13.97 13.03
C ARG A 150 -3.60 -13.74 11.68
N TYR A 151 -4.31 -13.29 10.67
CA TYR A 151 -3.76 -13.03 9.32
C TYR A 151 -3.38 -11.58 9.06
N TRP A 152 -3.75 -10.63 9.95
CA TRP A 152 -3.52 -9.20 9.73
C TRP A 152 -3.27 -8.39 11.01
N GLY A 153 -3.35 -9.00 12.19
CA GLY A 153 -3.43 -8.33 13.49
C GLY A 153 -2.14 -7.63 13.99
N ARG A 154 -1.06 -7.63 13.21
CA ARG A 154 0.19 -6.92 13.53
C ARG A 154 0.64 -6.04 12.37
N ALA A 155 -0.25 -5.22 11.88
CA ALA A 155 -0.01 -4.37 10.73
C ALA A 155 1.13 -3.35 10.91
N SER A 156 1.45 -2.98 12.16
CA SER A 156 2.63 -2.17 12.46
C SER A 156 3.96 -2.84 12.05
N ASP A 157 4.01 -4.19 12.11
CA ASP A 157 5.20 -4.97 11.81
C ASP A 157 5.02 -5.79 10.53
N PHE A 158 3.91 -6.54 10.46
CA PHE A 158 3.63 -7.51 9.41
C PHE A 158 2.21 -7.30 8.89
N ALA A 159 2.05 -6.88 7.67
CA ALA A 159 0.78 -6.83 6.98
C ALA A 159 1.01 -7.32 5.56
N GLU A 160 1.51 -8.56 5.43
CA GLU A 160 1.88 -9.09 4.15
C GLU A 160 0.92 -10.15 3.66
N VAL A 161 0.50 -10.01 2.41
CA VAL A 161 -0.22 -11.00 1.65
C VAL A 161 0.52 -11.24 0.34
N LYS A 162 0.64 -12.52 -0.03
CA LYS A 162 1.25 -12.94 -1.30
C LYS A 162 0.29 -13.86 -2.02
N VAL A 163 0.18 -13.70 -3.31
CA VAL A 163 -0.59 -14.60 -4.18
C VAL A 163 0.37 -15.55 -4.90
N ASP A 164 -0.07 -16.78 -5.09
CA ASP A 164 0.71 -17.76 -5.85
C ASP A 164 0.94 -17.27 -7.29
N PRO A 165 2.17 -17.32 -7.82
CA PRO A 165 2.48 -16.77 -9.13
C PRO A 165 1.83 -17.53 -10.31
N LYS A 166 1.28 -18.71 -10.07
CA LYS A 166 0.64 -19.55 -11.07
C LYS A 166 -0.87 -19.72 -10.87
N ASN A 167 -1.37 -19.40 -9.68
CA ASN A 167 -2.78 -19.56 -9.35
C ASN A 167 -3.28 -18.38 -8.52
N ALA A 168 -4.07 -17.51 -9.13
CA ALA A 168 -4.61 -16.32 -8.50
C ALA A 168 -5.56 -16.59 -7.32
N ASP A 169 -6.02 -17.83 -7.11
CA ASP A 169 -6.91 -18.21 -6.02
C ASP A 169 -6.15 -18.77 -4.79
N ILE A 170 -4.84 -18.97 -4.88
CA ILE A 170 -4.00 -19.39 -3.76
C ILE A 170 -3.27 -18.18 -3.16
N VAL A 171 -3.51 -17.97 -1.87
CA VAL A 171 -3.00 -16.79 -1.14
C VAL A 171 -2.32 -17.23 0.15
N TYR A 172 -1.20 -16.61 0.43
CA TYR A 172 -0.42 -16.78 1.66
C TYR A 172 -0.45 -15.47 2.44
N SER A 173 -0.66 -15.54 3.74
CA SER A 173 -0.61 -14.40 4.65
C SER A 173 0.30 -14.71 5.83
N ALA A 174 1.08 -13.73 6.25
CA ALA A 174 1.99 -13.81 7.39
C ALA A 174 1.92 -12.52 8.22
#